data_03d3434e26e6ddd1388b7be5591a34d8
#
_entry.id   03d3434e26e6ddd1388b7be5591a34d8
#
_cell.length_a   1.000
_cell.length_b   1.000
_cell.length_c   1.000
_cell.angle_alpha   90.00
_cell.angle_beta   90.00
_cell.angle_gamma   90.00
#
_symmetry.space_group_name_H-M   'P 1'
#
loop_
_entity.id
_entity.type
_entity.pdbx_description
1 polymer ?
#
loop_
_entity_poly.entity_id
_entity_poly.type
_entity_poly.pdbx_seq_one_letter_code
_entity_poly.pdbx_strand_id
1 'polypeptide(L)'
;VYLIGVSSAGTWVAQNVVAPVFQTLGVVRADAQETEAPSVATAAGQETNATVTKTLKLPKMAYYALQMGVYSSLDNASKQAASLQALGAGGYIYADGDKYRVFAACYQNGESIKEVRARLSEEGMESASYAMEQAASEWVVTATEPQIAALAALLDQLSEIGERLYAAVYAFDKE
;
A
#
# COMPACT_ATOMS: atom_id res chain seq x y z
N VAL A 1 -9.60 19.85 -5.14
CA VAL A 1 -10.25 18.66 -4.59
C VAL A 1 -10.62 17.73 -5.74
N TYR A 2 -9.77 16.80 -6.12
CA TYR A 2 -10.16 15.67 -6.98
C TYR A 2 -9.39 14.43 -6.54
N LEU A 3 -9.98 13.70 -5.63
CA LEU A 3 -9.72 12.30 -5.31
C LEU A 3 -10.60 11.42 -6.21
N ILE A 4 -10.30 11.34 -7.49
CA ILE A 4 -11.02 10.46 -8.42
C ILE A 4 -10.01 9.64 -9.23
N GLY A 5 -9.49 8.61 -8.63
CA GLY A 5 -8.61 7.65 -9.31
C GLY A 5 -8.09 6.56 -8.39
N VAL A 6 -8.12 6.82 -7.09
CA VAL A 6 -7.71 5.83 -6.07
C VAL A 6 -8.91 5.03 -5.55
N SER A 7 -10.15 5.40 -5.94
CA SER A 7 -11.33 4.89 -5.26
C SER A 7 -11.77 3.48 -5.67
N SER A 8 -11.48 2.99 -6.88
CA SER A 8 -11.98 1.66 -7.24
C SER A 8 -11.13 0.52 -6.68
N ALA A 9 -9.82 0.55 -6.85
CA ALA A 9 -8.95 -0.49 -6.29
C ALA A 9 -8.81 -0.35 -4.77
N GLY A 10 -8.61 0.87 -4.26
CA GLY A 10 -8.53 1.12 -2.83
C GLY A 10 -9.86 0.84 -2.10
N THR A 11 -10.99 1.18 -2.71
CA THR A 11 -12.32 0.87 -2.15
C THR A 11 -12.60 -0.62 -2.22
N TRP A 12 -12.20 -1.30 -3.30
CA TRP A 12 -12.35 -2.75 -3.44
C TRP A 12 -11.51 -3.49 -2.39
N VAL A 13 -10.25 -3.12 -2.20
CA VAL A 13 -9.36 -3.69 -1.15
C VAL A 13 -9.93 -3.39 0.24
N ALA A 14 -10.36 -2.15 0.50
CA ALA A 14 -10.95 -1.79 1.78
C ALA A 14 -12.23 -2.58 2.08
N GLN A 15 -13.08 -2.82 1.10
CA GLN A 15 -14.35 -3.53 1.28
C GLN A 15 -14.21 -5.06 1.26
N ASN A 16 -13.31 -5.62 0.44
CA ASN A 16 -13.24 -7.07 0.24
C ASN A 16 -12.08 -7.74 0.99
N VAL A 17 -11.08 -6.98 1.40
CA VAL A 17 -9.92 -7.52 2.14
C VAL A 17 -9.87 -6.96 3.56
N VAL A 18 -9.95 -5.64 3.70
CA VAL A 18 -9.77 -4.98 5.00
C VAL A 18 -11.02 -5.06 5.85
N ALA A 19 -12.21 -4.76 5.30
CA ALA A 19 -13.46 -4.78 6.06
C ALA A 19 -13.80 -6.15 6.67
N PRO A 20 -13.67 -7.28 5.96
CA PRO A 20 -13.87 -8.61 6.56
C PRO A 20 -12.91 -8.90 7.71
N VAL A 21 -11.65 -8.50 7.58
CA VAL A 21 -10.64 -8.67 8.63
C VAL A 21 -11.01 -7.87 9.88
N PHE A 22 -11.42 -6.61 9.72
CA PHE A 22 -11.86 -5.78 10.86
C PHE A 22 -13.17 -6.26 11.48
N GLN A 23 -14.09 -6.81 10.71
CA GLN A 23 -15.30 -7.45 11.25
C GLN A 23 -14.98 -8.70 12.07
N THR A 24 -14.02 -9.50 11.61
CA THR A 24 -13.55 -10.70 12.34
C THR A 24 -12.79 -10.32 13.60
N LEU A 25 -12.11 -9.16 13.63
CA LEU A 25 -11.40 -8.64 14.80
C LEU A 25 -12.29 -7.87 15.78
N GLY A 26 -13.59 -7.74 15.52
CA GLY A 26 -14.55 -7.10 16.42
C GLY A 26 -14.34 -5.60 16.61
N VAL A 27 -13.69 -4.91 15.66
CA VAL A 27 -13.55 -3.46 15.66
C VAL A 27 -14.85 -2.83 15.17
N VAL A 28 -15.78 -2.56 16.09
CA VAL A 28 -17.06 -1.89 15.80
C VAL A 28 -16.79 -0.40 15.62
N ARG A 29 -17.13 0.12 14.46
CA ARG A 29 -17.24 1.55 14.23
C ARG A 29 -18.46 2.05 15.01
N ALA A 30 -18.23 2.95 15.94
CA ALA A 30 -19.31 3.66 16.62
C ALA A 30 -19.90 4.70 15.65
N ASP A 31 -20.96 4.32 14.94
CA ASP A 31 -21.90 5.28 14.36
C ASP A 31 -23.25 5.07 15.04
N ALA A 32 -23.72 6.15 15.65
CA ALA A 32 -24.93 6.19 16.42
C ALA A 32 -26.15 5.94 15.54
N GLN A 33 -26.93 4.94 15.90
CA GLN A 33 -28.38 4.99 15.77
C GLN A 33 -29.04 4.05 16.78
N GLU A 34 -29.70 4.68 17.73
CA GLU A 34 -30.58 4.06 18.72
C GLU A 34 -31.71 3.32 18.02
N THR A 35 -31.86 2.02 18.25
CA THR A 35 -33.14 1.31 18.11
C THR A 35 -33.15 0.17 19.12
N GLU A 36 -34.14 0.24 20.01
CA GLU A 36 -34.43 -0.74 21.06
C GLU A 36 -34.81 -2.12 20.49
N ALA A 37 -34.35 -3.15 21.16
CA ALA A 37 -34.99 -4.39 21.59
C ALA A 37 -34.28 -5.68 21.17
N PRO A 38 -34.62 -6.85 21.69
CA PRO A 38 -34.87 -7.23 23.08
C PRO A 38 -33.76 -8.15 23.66
N SER A 39 -33.67 -8.15 24.98
CA SER A 39 -32.84 -9.01 25.81
C SER A 39 -33.01 -10.51 25.50
N VAL A 40 -31.94 -11.16 25.04
CA VAL A 40 -31.74 -12.60 25.21
C VAL A 40 -30.45 -12.79 25.98
N ALA A 41 -30.62 -13.15 27.25
CA ALA A 41 -29.50 -13.57 28.10
C ALA A 41 -28.96 -14.90 27.58
N THR A 42 -27.76 -14.85 27.03
CA THR A 42 -26.94 -16.06 26.84
C THR A 42 -25.65 -15.86 27.64
N ALA A 43 -25.54 -16.66 28.69
CA ALA A 43 -24.34 -16.79 29.48
C ALA A 43 -23.22 -17.38 28.62
N ALA A 44 -22.35 -16.54 28.10
CA ALA A 44 -21.06 -16.93 27.55
C ALA A 44 -20.00 -16.19 28.35
N GLY A 45 -18.95 -16.90 28.76
CA GLY A 45 -17.92 -16.44 29.67
C GLY A 45 -17.41 -15.04 29.34
N GLN A 46 -17.37 -14.19 30.35
CA GLN A 46 -16.70 -12.90 30.30
C GLN A 46 -15.19 -13.17 30.16
N GLU A 47 -14.74 -13.27 28.90
CA GLU A 47 -13.35 -12.97 28.64
C GLU A 47 -13.16 -11.51 29.02
N THR A 48 -12.38 -11.27 30.07
CA THR A 48 -11.97 -9.92 30.46
C THR A 48 -11.18 -9.34 29.31
N ASN A 49 -11.82 -8.50 28.52
CA ASN A 49 -11.22 -7.75 27.40
C ASN A 49 -10.27 -6.66 27.95
N ALA A 50 -9.32 -7.08 28.81
CA ALA A 50 -8.29 -6.18 29.30
C ALA A 50 -7.44 -5.71 28.12
N THR A 51 -7.44 -4.41 27.87
CA THR A 51 -6.56 -3.82 26.86
C THR A 51 -5.17 -3.59 27.45
N VAL A 52 -4.16 -3.82 26.63
CA VAL A 52 -2.77 -3.53 26.92
C VAL A 52 -2.23 -2.56 25.88
N THR A 53 -1.23 -1.77 26.25
CA THR A 53 -0.55 -0.88 25.31
C THR A 53 0.80 -1.48 24.96
N LYS A 54 1.05 -1.69 23.67
CA LYS A 54 2.34 -2.16 23.14
C LYS A 54 2.82 -1.27 22.00
N THR A 55 4.13 -1.20 21.85
CA THR A 55 4.77 -0.51 20.72
C THR A 55 5.10 -1.52 19.65
N LEU A 56 4.57 -1.29 18.45
CA LEU A 56 4.90 -2.04 17.24
C LEU A 56 5.95 -1.25 16.44
N LYS A 57 6.98 -1.92 15.97
CA LYS A 57 8.04 -1.32 15.17
C LYS A 57 7.79 -1.59 13.70
N LEU A 58 7.74 -0.53 12.91
CA LEU A 58 7.72 -0.60 11.45
C LEU A 58 9.15 -0.41 10.95
N PRO A 59 9.69 -1.34 10.16
CA PRO A 59 11.04 -1.22 9.62
C PRO A 59 11.14 -0.06 8.64
N LYS A 60 12.36 0.45 8.45
CA LYS A 60 12.65 1.34 7.33
C LYS A 60 12.38 0.58 6.03
N MET A 61 11.66 1.23 5.11
CA MET A 61 11.44 0.70 3.76
C MET A 61 12.05 1.66 2.74
N ALA A 62 12.72 1.09 1.74
CA ALA A 62 13.27 1.84 0.62
C ALA A 62 12.82 1.19 -0.69
N TYR A 63 12.39 2.02 -1.62
CA TYR A 63 11.94 1.61 -2.94
C TYR A 63 12.58 2.49 -4.00
N TYR A 64 12.74 1.93 -5.17
CA TYR A 64 13.26 2.63 -6.34
C TYR A 64 12.21 2.60 -7.44
N ALA A 65 11.55 3.72 -7.66
CA ALA A 65 10.55 3.84 -8.71
C ALA A 65 11.21 4.15 -10.06
N LEU A 66 10.79 3.42 -11.10
CA LEU A 66 11.19 3.66 -12.48
C LEU A 66 10.39 4.84 -13.03
N GLN A 67 11.02 6.01 -13.07
CA GLN A 67 10.40 7.25 -13.51
C GLN A 67 10.53 7.39 -15.03
N MET A 68 9.40 7.53 -15.71
CA MET A 68 9.31 7.69 -17.16
C MET A 68 9.03 9.13 -17.58
N GLY A 69 8.74 10.03 -16.64
CA GLY A 69 8.55 11.44 -16.93
C GLY A 69 8.22 12.28 -15.70
N VAL A 70 8.38 13.60 -15.86
CA VAL A 70 8.01 14.61 -14.85
C VAL A 70 7.25 15.73 -15.58
N TYR A 71 6.07 16.05 -15.08
CA TYR A 71 5.15 16.98 -15.72
C TYR A 71 4.72 18.07 -14.75
N SER A 72 4.46 19.27 -15.27
CA SER A 72 3.88 20.39 -14.52
C SER A 72 2.35 20.34 -14.50
N SER A 73 1.71 19.47 -15.31
CA SER A 73 0.27 19.34 -15.36
C SER A 73 -0.16 17.88 -15.19
N LEU A 74 -1.23 17.68 -14.43
CA LEU A 74 -1.82 16.38 -14.21
C LEU A 74 -2.34 15.74 -15.52
N ASP A 75 -2.85 16.55 -16.44
CA ASP A 75 -3.35 16.08 -17.72
C ASP A 75 -2.25 15.40 -18.55
N ASN A 76 -1.07 16.03 -18.65
CA ASN A 76 0.06 15.45 -19.36
C ASN A 76 0.61 14.19 -18.67
N ALA A 77 0.68 14.20 -17.34
CA ALA A 77 1.04 13.02 -16.57
C ALA A 77 0.05 11.87 -16.80
N SER A 78 -1.25 12.18 -16.85
CA SER A 78 -2.31 11.18 -17.08
C SER A 78 -2.22 10.56 -18.48
N LYS A 79 -1.91 11.35 -19.51
CA LYS A 79 -1.69 10.84 -20.86
C LYS A 79 -0.51 9.89 -20.92
N GLN A 80 0.59 10.26 -20.29
CA GLN A 80 1.77 9.39 -20.21
C GLN A 80 1.47 8.11 -19.43
N ALA A 81 0.79 8.21 -18.28
CA ALA A 81 0.40 7.06 -17.49
C ALA A 81 -0.49 6.08 -18.29
N ALA A 82 -1.48 6.60 -19.02
CA ALA A 82 -2.34 5.79 -19.88
C ALA A 82 -1.55 5.10 -21.01
N SER A 83 -0.57 5.79 -21.60
CA SER A 83 0.30 5.19 -22.62
C SER A 83 1.14 4.05 -22.05
N LEU A 84 1.70 4.20 -20.87
CA LEU A 84 2.45 3.13 -20.19
C LEU A 84 1.56 1.96 -19.84
N GLN A 85 0.34 2.21 -19.33
CA GLN A 85 -0.63 1.16 -19.01
C GLN A 85 -1.07 0.37 -20.25
N ALA A 86 -1.20 1.03 -21.38
CA ALA A 86 -1.51 0.37 -22.64
C ALA A 86 -0.38 -0.57 -23.12
N LEU A 87 0.84 -0.34 -22.66
CA LEU A 87 2.02 -1.20 -22.91
C LEU A 87 2.23 -2.26 -21.79
N GLY A 88 1.32 -2.34 -20.82
CA GLY A 88 1.42 -3.27 -19.70
C GLY A 88 2.21 -2.78 -18.48
N ALA A 89 2.72 -1.55 -18.51
CA ALA A 89 3.44 -0.96 -17.38
C ALA A 89 2.48 -0.33 -16.35
N GLY A 90 2.97 0.01 -15.16
CA GLY A 90 2.14 0.48 -14.05
C GLY A 90 1.44 1.82 -14.29
N GLY A 91 2.12 2.82 -14.82
CA GLY A 91 1.56 4.15 -15.07
C GLY A 91 1.06 4.86 -13.80
N TYR A 92 1.79 4.77 -12.70
CA TYR A 92 1.42 5.43 -11.44
C TYR A 92 1.86 6.90 -11.44
N ILE A 93 0.94 7.80 -11.05
CA ILE A 93 1.22 9.23 -10.96
C ILE A 93 1.46 9.61 -9.50
N TYR A 94 2.65 10.14 -9.22
CA TYR A 94 3.06 10.64 -7.91
C TYR A 94 3.13 12.16 -7.92
N ALA A 95 2.35 12.82 -7.06
CA ALA A 95 2.40 14.26 -6.88
C ALA A 95 3.61 14.61 -5.98
N ASP A 96 4.55 15.38 -6.52
CA ASP A 96 5.77 15.82 -5.85
C ASP A 96 5.85 17.36 -5.92
N GLY A 97 5.33 18.03 -4.90
CA GLY A 97 5.19 19.47 -4.87
C GLY A 97 4.31 20.01 -6.00
N ASP A 98 4.89 20.81 -6.89
CA ASP A 98 4.25 21.40 -8.05
C ASP A 98 4.33 20.52 -9.31
N LYS A 99 4.85 19.30 -9.20
CA LYS A 99 5.10 18.40 -10.32
C LYS A 99 4.39 17.05 -10.13
N TYR A 100 4.21 16.39 -11.27
CA TYR A 100 3.65 15.05 -11.35
C TYR A 100 4.68 14.11 -11.97
N ARG A 101 5.14 13.12 -11.21
CA ARG A 101 6.04 12.08 -11.69
C ARG A 101 5.24 10.88 -12.14
N VAL A 102 5.61 10.28 -13.26
CA VAL A 102 4.97 9.07 -13.75
C VAL A 102 5.93 7.90 -13.61
N PHE A 103 5.49 6.88 -12.90
CA PHE A 103 6.28 5.68 -12.61
C PHE A 103 5.71 4.47 -13.37
N ALA A 104 6.59 3.74 -14.04
CA ALA A 104 6.24 2.51 -14.77
C ALA A 104 6.26 1.27 -13.86
N ALA A 105 7.22 1.19 -12.94
CA ALA A 105 7.42 0.07 -12.03
C ALA A 105 8.09 0.55 -10.73
N CYS A 106 8.20 -0.35 -9.75
CA CYS A 106 8.89 -0.09 -8.49
C CYS A 106 9.71 -1.31 -8.10
N TYR A 107 10.95 -1.10 -7.67
CA TYR A 107 11.92 -2.13 -7.30
C TYR A 107 12.42 -1.94 -5.88
N GLN A 108 12.79 -3.02 -5.22
CA GLN A 108 13.25 -3.00 -3.84
C GLN A 108 14.73 -2.61 -3.71
N ASN A 109 15.52 -2.82 -4.76
CA ASN A 109 16.94 -2.49 -4.73
C ASN A 109 17.39 -1.68 -5.95
N GLY A 110 18.50 -0.94 -5.78
CA GLY A 110 19.03 -0.06 -6.81
C GLY A 110 19.70 -0.79 -7.99
N GLU A 111 20.11 -2.03 -7.81
CA GLU A 111 20.74 -2.79 -8.91
C GLU A 111 19.66 -3.25 -9.91
N SER A 112 18.52 -3.76 -9.44
CA SER A 112 17.41 -4.17 -10.31
C SER A 112 16.94 -3.03 -11.21
N ILE A 113 16.69 -1.85 -10.65
CA ILE A 113 16.26 -0.71 -11.47
C ILE A 113 17.35 -0.23 -12.43
N LYS A 114 18.62 -0.35 -12.07
CA LYS A 114 19.74 0.01 -12.93
C LYS A 114 19.82 -0.89 -14.17
N GLU A 115 19.65 -2.20 -13.99
CA GLU A 115 19.61 -3.16 -15.11
C GLU A 115 18.44 -2.88 -16.06
N VAL A 116 17.23 -2.67 -15.53
CA VAL A 116 16.06 -2.36 -16.36
C VAL A 116 16.23 -1.04 -17.11
N ARG A 117 16.75 -0.01 -16.46
CA ARG A 117 17.04 1.27 -17.12
C ARG A 117 18.08 1.16 -18.23
N ALA A 118 19.10 0.30 -18.07
CA ALA A 118 20.09 0.06 -19.12
C ALA A 118 19.42 -0.53 -20.38
N ARG A 119 18.57 -1.53 -20.22
CA ARG A 119 17.79 -2.13 -21.32
C ARG A 119 16.86 -1.12 -22.00
N LEU A 120 16.11 -0.34 -21.22
CA LEU A 120 15.25 0.73 -21.78
C LEU A 120 16.06 1.75 -22.59
N SER A 121 17.26 2.09 -22.13
CA SER A 121 18.15 3.00 -22.86
C SER A 121 18.65 2.42 -24.19
N GLU A 122 18.90 1.11 -24.26
CA GLU A 122 19.23 0.40 -25.50
C GLU A 122 18.08 0.44 -26.52
N GLU A 123 16.83 0.48 -26.02
CA GLU A 123 15.61 0.62 -26.83
C GLU A 123 15.27 2.11 -27.13
N GLY A 124 16.11 3.05 -26.72
CA GLY A 124 15.91 4.48 -26.93
C GLY A 124 14.89 5.12 -26.00
N MET A 125 14.52 4.45 -24.91
CA MET A 125 13.59 4.96 -23.91
C MET A 125 14.34 5.63 -22.75
N GLU A 126 14.05 6.91 -22.52
CA GLU A 126 14.61 7.63 -21.37
C GLU A 126 13.87 7.26 -20.08
N SER A 127 14.63 7.01 -19.04
CA SER A 127 14.09 6.72 -17.71
C SER A 127 15.02 7.20 -16.60
N ALA A 128 14.47 7.42 -15.41
CA ALA A 128 15.22 7.80 -14.22
C ALA A 128 14.87 6.90 -13.03
N SER A 129 15.76 6.79 -12.08
CA SER A 129 15.48 6.17 -10.78
C SER A 129 15.04 7.25 -9.80
N TYR A 130 13.92 7.05 -9.13
CA TYR A 130 13.43 7.89 -8.06
C TYR A 130 13.39 7.07 -6.76
N ALA A 131 14.27 7.40 -5.81
CA ALA A 131 14.31 6.72 -4.52
C ALA A 131 13.19 7.25 -3.62
N MET A 132 12.41 6.34 -3.06
CA MET A 132 11.38 6.61 -2.06
C MET A 132 11.76 5.89 -0.77
N GLU A 133 11.85 6.62 0.32
CA GLU A 133 12.19 6.06 1.61
C GLU A 133 11.09 6.38 2.64
N GLN A 134 10.67 5.36 3.35
CA GLN A 134 9.90 5.52 4.57
C GLN A 134 10.81 5.21 5.76
N ALA A 135 11.00 6.19 6.62
CA ALA A 135 11.77 5.99 7.85
C ALA A 135 11.12 4.93 8.74
N ALA A 136 11.95 4.22 9.50
CA ALA A 136 11.43 3.38 10.57
C ALA A 136 10.55 4.19 11.52
N SER A 137 9.45 3.62 11.95
CA SER A 137 8.51 4.28 12.85
C SER A 137 8.05 3.33 13.96
N GLU A 138 7.52 3.89 15.03
CA GLU A 138 6.96 3.15 16.14
C GLU A 138 5.50 3.53 16.32
N TRP A 139 4.64 2.53 16.38
CA TRP A 139 3.22 2.71 16.62
C TRP A 139 2.86 2.25 18.02
N VAL A 140 2.33 3.14 18.84
CA VAL A 140 1.79 2.80 20.15
C VAL A 140 0.34 2.36 19.96
N VAL A 141 0.06 1.09 20.20
CA VAL A 141 -1.25 0.46 19.98
C VAL A 141 -1.82 0.03 21.33
N THR A 142 -3.05 0.45 21.62
CA THR A 142 -3.82 0.00 22.78
C THR A 142 -4.97 -0.88 22.29
N ALA A 143 -4.90 -2.17 22.59
CA ALA A 143 -5.91 -3.16 22.19
C ALA A 143 -5.78 -4.40 23.08
N THR A 144 -6.60 -5.44 22.87
CA THR A 144 -6.40 -6.72 23.55
C THR A 144 -5.14 -7.42 23.02
N GLU A 145 -4.55 -8.26 23.84
CA GLU A 145 -3.34 -9.02 23.43
C GLU A 145 -3.50 -9.79 22.11
N PRO A 146 -4.62 -10.52 21.88
CA PRO A 146 -4.84 -11.20 20.60
C PRO A 146 -4.91 -10.25 19.40
N GLN A 147 -5.51 -9.05 19.57
CA GLN A 147 -5.58 -8.05 18.51
C GLN A 147 -4.21 -7.48 18.15
N ILE A 148 -3.38 -7.21 19.16
CA ILE A 148 -2.00 -6.74 18.94
C ILE A 148 -1.16 -7.82 18.24
N ALA A 149 -1.29 -9.07 18.66
CA ALA A 149 -0.60 -10.20 18.02
C ALA A 149 -1.03 -10.37 16.55
N ALA A 150 -2.34 -10.28 16.28
CA ALA A 150 -2.86 -10.33 14.91
C ALA A 150 -2.35 -9.17 14.04
N LEU A 151 -2.29 -7.94 14.59
CA LEU A 151 -1.76 -6.79 13.88
C LEU A 151 -0.25 -6.95 13.57
N ALA A 152 0.53 -7.44 14.52
CA ALA A 152 1.96 -7.71 14.30
C ALA A 152 2.16 -8.76 13.20
N ALA A 153 1.42 -9.87 13.23
CA ALA A 153 1.47 -10.89 12.20
C ALA A 153 1.07 -10.37 10.81
N LEU A 154 0.07 -9.47 10.73
CA LEU A 154 -0.32 -8.82 9.48
C LEU A 154 0.80 -7.93 8.92
N LEU A 155 1.51 -7.19 9.76
CA LEU A 155 2.63 -6.36 9.33
C LEU A 155 3.78 -7.21 8.77
N ASP A 156 4.08 -8.35 9.40
CA ASP A 156 5.08 -9.29 8.91
C ASP A 156 4.67 -9.89 7.55
N GLN A 157 3.41 -10.32 7.42
CA GLN A 157 2.88 -10.84 6.16
C GLN A 157 2.89 -9.80 5.03
N LEU A 158 2.56 -8.54 5.32
CA LEU A 158 2.62 -7.46 4.33
C LEU A 158 4.05 -7.23 3.82
N SER A 159 5.04 -7.31 4.71
CA SER A 159 6.45 -7.22 4.33
C SER A 159 6.85 -8.37 3.40
N GLU A 160 6.49 -9.60 3.74
CA GLU A 160 6.79 -10.78 2.92
C GLU A 160 6.11 -10.73 1.54
N ILE A 161 4.84 -10.34 1.49
CA ILE A 161 4.09 -10.16 0.24
C ILE A 161 4.76 -9.07 -0.62
N GLY A 162 5.18 -7.98 -0.01
CA GLY A 162 5.91 -6.90 -0.69
C GLY A 162 7.19 -7.42 -1.35
N GLU A 163 8.01 -8.15 -0.62
CA GLU A 163 9.25 -8.73 -1.15
C GLU A 163 9.00 -9.68 -2.34
N ARG A 164 8.01 -10.56 -2.22
CA ARG A 164 7.63 -11.48 -3.29
C ARG A 164 7.10 -10.74 -4.53
N LEU A 165 6.31 -9.70 -4.33
CA LEU A 165 5.79 -8.87 -5.42
C LEU A 165 6.91 -8.17 -6.19
N TYR A 166 7.86 -7.54 -5.48
CA TYR A 166 9.01 -6.89 -6.12
C TYR A 166 9.90 -7.88 -6.86
N ALA A 167 10.12 -9.06 -6.29
CA ALA A 167 10.87 -10.12 -6.97
C ALA A 167 10.17 -10.58 -8.26
N ALA A 168 8.84 -10.70 -8.24
CA ALA A 168 8.05 -11.08 -9.41
C ALA A 168 8.09 -9.99 -10.51
N VAL A 169 7.92 -8.72 -10.14
CA VAL A 169 8.03 -7.59 -11.09
C VAL A 169 9.41 -7.59 -11.74
N TYR A 170 10.47 -7.72 -10.96
CA TYR A 170 11.83 -7.74 -11.50
C TYR A 170 12.10 -8.94 -12.41
N ALA A 171 11.57 -10.12 -12.06
CA ALA A 171 11.71 -11.30 -12.91
C ALA A 171 11.00 -11.11 -14.26
N PHE A 172 9.78 -10.53 -14.25
CA PHE A 172 9.03 -10.21 -15.45
C PHE A 172 9.74 -9.20 -16.36
N ASP A 173 10.33 -8.16 -15.78
CA ASP A 173 11.04 -7.12 -16.53
C ASP A 173 12.39 -7.60 -17.11
N LYS A 174 12.85 -8.79 -16.72
CA LYS A 174 14.07 -9.41 -17.24
C LYS A 174 13.86 -10.23 -18.52
N GLU A 175 12.65 -10.72 -18.76
CA GLU A 175 12.30 -11.51 -19.94
C GLU A 175 12.12 -10.62 -21.18
#